data_782690fc7a293342121892104071998a
#
_entry.id   782690fc7a293342121892104071998a
#
_cell.length_a   1.000
_cell.length_b   1.000
_cell.length_c   1.000
_cell.angle_alpha   90.00
_cell.angle_beta   90.00
_cell.angle_gamma   90.00
#
_symmetry.space_group_name_H-M   'P 1'
#
loop_
_entity.id
_entity.type
_entity.pdbx_description
1 polymer ?
#
loop_
_entity_poly.entity_id
_entity_poly.type
_entity_poly.pdbx_seq_one_letter_code
_entity_poly.pdbx_strand_id
1 'polypeptide(L)'
;MQKVVRDSAISQSEEKLIQKVQKGFKGSLYTVLKAGTETAAGTNLQICLANLWAKLQKYYEDEDVSPVYFVNPQDVADYLGTAQITMQTAFGFTYIENFLGLGTAIVSPQVEAKKPIATAKENLRGAYVPMSGDVAQTFNLTADTTGLVGMTHSTKTGNATVDTLLMSCVKFFPEFQDGVFVGTISGE
;
A
#
# COMPACT_ATOMS: atom_id res chain seq x y z
N MET A 1 5.64 38.70 -3.35
CA MET A 1 5.36 37.82 -4.48
C MET A 1 6.38 36.68 -4.64
N GLN A 2 7.70 36.94 -4.71
CA GLN A 2 8.74 35.89 -4.84
C GLN A 2 8.78 34.86 -3.69
N LYS A 3 8.56 35.25 -2.43
CA LYS A 3 8.57 34.35 -1.29
C LYS A 3 7.44 33.30 -1.36
N VAL A 4 6.24 33.73 -1.73
CA VAL A 4 5.06 32.84 -1.86
C VAL A 4 5.27 31.80 -2.98
N VAL A 5 5.85 32.19 -4.10
CA VAL A 5 6.15 31.27 -5.22
C VAL A 5 7.20 30.22 -4.80
N ARG A 6 8.22 30.63 -4.06
CA ARG A 6 9.26 29.71 -3.57
C ARG A 6 8.71 28.71 -2.57
N ASP A 7 7.93 29.18 -1.60
CA ASP A 7 7.37 28.32 -0.56
C ASP A 7 6.37 27.32 -1.16
N SER A 8 5.58 27.74 -2.16
CA SER A 8 4.70 26.84 -2.93
C SER A 8 5.48 25.79 -3.74
N ALA A 9 6.59 26.16 -4.36
CA ALA A 9 7.42 25.21 -5.13
C ALA A 9 8.10 24.18 -4.22
N ILE A 10 8.55 24.59 -3.03
CA ILE A 10 9.13 23.67 -2.03
C ILE A 10 8.05 22.67 -1.58
N SER A 11 6.88 23.16 -1.15
CA SER A 11 5.78 22.28 -0.69
C SER A 11 5.34 21.26 -1.76
N GLN A 12 5.23 21.67 -3.02
CA GLN A 12 4.91 20.75 -4.11
C GLN A 12 6.02 19.69 -4.35
N SER A 13 7.28 20.08 -4.17
CA SER A 13 8.40 19.15 -4.25
C SER A 13 8.37 18.12 -3.13
N GLU A 14 8.07 18.57 -1.91
CA GLU A 14 7.93 17.71 -0.73
C GLU A 14 6.82 16.69 -0.88
N GLU A 15 5.64 17.12 -1.33
CA GLU A 15 4.50 16.22 -1.59
C GLU A 15 4.87 15.12 -2.59
N LYS A 16 5.55 15.48 -3.69
CA LYS A 16 6.01 14.51 -4.69
C LYS A 16 7.02 13.53 -4.13
N LEU A 17 7.92 13.98 -3.26
CA LEU A 17 8.90 13.13 -2.60
C LEU A 17 8.22 12.17 -1.62
N ILE A 18 7.26 12.62 -0.81
CA ILE A 18 6.46 11.78 0.08
C ILE A 18 5.71 10.71 -0.72
N GLN A 19 5.07 11.08 -1.82
CA GLN A 19 4.39 10.12 -2.71
C GLN A 19 5.36 9.07 -3.28
N LYS A 20 6.59 9.48 -3.63
CA LYS A 20 7.62 8.56 -4.12
C LYS A 20 8.06 7.56 -3.04
N VAL A 21 8.23 8.02 -1.80
CA VAL A 21 8.54 7.17 -0.64
C VAL A 21 7.39 6.19 -0.39
N GLN A 22 6.14 6.66 -0.35
CA GLN A 22 4.95 5.81 -0.19
C GLN A 22 4.84 4.77 -1.31
N LYS A 23 5.16 5.13 -2.56
CA LYS A 23 5.20 4.19 -3.68
C LYS A 23 6.26 3.10 -3.48
N GLY A 24 7.41 3.46 -2.91
CA GLY A 24 8.47 2.50 -2.56
C GLY A 24 8.03 1.46 -1.54
N PHE A 25 7.33 1.87 -0.47
CA PHE A 25 6.78 0.94 0.53
C PHE A 25 5.79 -0.04 -0.07
N LYS A 26 4.86 0.48 -0.90
CA LYS A 26 3.90 -0.37 -1.60
C LYS A 26 4.59 -1.38 -2.50
N GLY A 27 5.60 -0.96 -3.27
CA GLY A 27 6.36 -1.85 -4.13
C GLY A 27 7.02 -2.99 -3.36
N SER A 28 7.62 -2.69 -2.21
CA SER A 28 8.21 -3.70 -1.33
C SER A 28 7.18 -4.69 -0.81
N LEU A 29 6.02 -4.21 -0.34
CA LEU A 29 4.92 -5.05 0.13
C LEU A 29 4.42 -5.98 -1.00
N TYR A 30 4.11 -5.44 -2.17
CA TYR A 30 3.60 -6.25 -3.28
C TYR A 30 4.61 -7.27 -3.79
N THR A 31 5.90 -6.98 -3.72
CA THR A 31 6.95 -7.96 -4.07
C THR A 31 6.88 -9.19 -3.18
N VAL A 32 6.64 -9.00 -1.89
CA VAL A 32 6.53 -10.12 -0.94
C VAL A 32 5.18 -10.84 -1.10
N LEU A 33 4.08 -10.11 -1.28
CA LEU A 33 2.75 -10.70 -1.45
C LEU A 33 2.63 -11.54 -2.73
N LYS A 34 3.27 -11.15 -3.83
CA LYS A 34 3.30 -11.93 -5.08
C LYS A 34 4.02 -13.28 -4.95
N ALA A 35 4.82 -13.47 -3.92
CA ALA A 35 5.51 -14.73 -3.63
C ALA A 35 4.64 -15.73 -2.86
N GLY A 36 3.32 -15.47 -2.71
CA GLY A 36 2.37 -16.44 -2.15
C GLY A 36 2.42 -17.78 -2.88
N THR A 37 2.37 -18.87 -2.12
CA THR A 37 2.57 -20.24 -2.64
C THR A 37 1.27 -20.91 -3.08
N GLU A 38 0.16 -20.55 -2.45
CA GLU A 38 -1.15 -21.13 -2.73
C GLU A 38 -1.90 -20.36 -3.83
N THR A 39 -2.54 -21.07 -4.74
CA THR A 39 -3.29 -20.48 -5.84
C THR A 39 -4.78 -20.85 -5.80
N ALA A 40 -5.63 -19.92 -6.24
CA ALA A 40 -7.04 -20.13 -6.51
C ALA A 40 -7.36 -19.61 -7.91
N ALA A 41 -8.40 -20.14 -8.56
CA ALA A 41 -8.83 -19.68 -9.88
C ALA A 41 -10.30 -19.28 -9.86
N GLY A 42 -10.70 -18.39 -10.77
CA GLY A 42 -12.09 -18.01 -11.02
C GLY A 42 -12.25 -17.45 -12.42
N THR A 43 -13.44 -17.54 -12.99
CA THR A 43 -13.75 -16.99 -14.32
C THR A 43 -13.88 -15.47 -14.31
N ASN A 44 -14.17 -14.89 -13.17
CA ASN A 44 -14.24 -13.45 -12.96
C ASN A 44 -13.71 -13.07 -11.56
N LEU A 45 -13.62 -11.77 -11.28
CA LEU A 45 -13.10 -11.27 -10.00
C LEU A 45 -13.91 -11.80 -8.81
N GLN A 46 -15.24 -11.81 -8.87
CA GLN A 46 -16.10 -12.24 -7.77
C GLN A 46 -15.86 -13.71 -7.41
N ILE A 47 -15.85 -14.61 -8.41
CA ILE A 47 -15.62 -16.05 -8.19
C ILE A 47 -14.19 -16.28 -7.68
N CYS A 48 -13.21 -15.56 -8.23
CA CYS A 48 -11.83 -15.68 -7.79
C CYS A 48 -11.67 -15.24 -6.31
N LEU A 49 -12.26 -14.12 -5.91
CA LEU A 49 -12.22 -13.66 -4.52
C LEU A 49 -12.99 -14.61 -3.58
N ALA A 50 -14.11 -15.17 -4.00
CA ALA A 50 -14.84 -16.16 -3.20
C ALA A 50 -14.00 -17.43 -2.98
N ASN A 51 -13.27 -17.90 -3.99
CA ASN A 51 -12.38 -19.05 -3.87
C ASN A 51 -11.14 -18.73 -3.00
N LEU A 52 -10.60 -17.50 -3.09
CA LEU A 52 -9.54 -17.05 -2.19
C LEU A 52 -10.03 -16.96 -0.74
N TRP A 53 -11.24 -16.44 -0.52
CA TRP A 53 -11.87 -16.43 0.80
C TRP A 53 -12.00 -17.82 1.38
N ALA A 54 -12.50 -18.78 0.60
CA ALA A 54 -12.64 -20.16 1.03
C ALA A 54 -11.30 -20.81 1.41
N LYS A 55 -10.22 -20.48 0.69
CA LYS A 55 -8.86 -20.92 1.04
C LYS A 55 -8.35 -20.28 2.33
N LEU A 56 -8.61 -18.99 2.54
CA LEU A 56 -8.27 -18.31 3.78
C LEU A 56 -8.97 -18.97 4.98
N GLN A 57 -10.29 -19.17 4.88
CA GLN A 57 -11.07 -19.82 5.92
C GLN A 57 -10.54 -21.23 6.25
N LYS A 58 -10.18 -21.99 5.21
CA LYS A 58 -9.61 -23.33 5.40
C LYS A 58 -8.22 -23.31 6.05
N TYR A 59 -7.39 -22.30 5.74
CA TYR A 59 -6.04 -22.19 6.28
C TYR A 59 -6.03 -21.80 7.76
N TYR A 60 -6.88 -20.84 8.12
CA TYR A 60 -6.99 -20.35 9.49
C TYR A 60 -8.01 -21.13 10.32
N GLU A 61 -8.69 -22.11 9.70
CA GLU A 61 -9.69 -22.98 10.33
C GLU A 61 -10.73 -22.19 11.13
N ASP A 62 -10.78 -22.35 12.45
CA ASP A 62 -11.74 -21.70 13.32
C ASP A 62 -11.29 -20.33 13.87
N GLU A 63 -10.19 -19.78 13.37
CA GLU A 63 -9.74 -18.44 13.78
C GLU A 63 -10.59 -17.35 13.15
N ASP A 64 -10.95 -16.35 13.93
CA ASP A 64 -11.65 -15.16 13.44
C ASP A 64 -10.67 -14.21 12.74
N VAL A 65 -10.58 -14.31 11.44
CA VAL A 65 -9.66 -13.51 10.62
C VAL A 65 -10.41 -12.50 9.76
N SER A 66 -9.79 -11.35 9.57
CA SER A 66 -10.30 -10.29 8.69
C SER A 66 -9.65 -10.37 7.30
N PRO A 67 -10.36 -10.85 6.27
CA PRO A 67 -9.78 -10.97 4.93
C PRO A 67 -9.42 -9.63 4.32
N VAL A 68 -8.23 -9.55 3.74
CA VAL A 68 -7.75 -8.42 2.95
C VAL A 68 -7.36 -8.90 1.56
N TYR A 69 -7.92 -8.25 0.55
CA TYR A 69 -7.65 -8.53 -0.85
C TYR A 69 -6.86 -7.40 -1.49
N PHE A 70 -5.89 -7.75 -2.31
CA PHE A 70 -5.16 -6.80 -3.13
C PHE A 70 -5.55 -7.04 -4.59
N VAL A 71 -6.12 -6.02 -5.22
CA VAL A 71 -6.71 -6.14 -6.56
C VAL A 71 -6.19 -5.06 -7.50
N ASN A 72 -6.13 -5.39 -8.79
CA ASN A 72 -5.79 -4.41 -9.81
C ASN A 72 -7.00 -3.50 -10.10
N PRO A 73 -6.81 -2.19 -10.33
CA PRO A 73 -7.90 -1.28 -10.72
C PRO A 73 -8.66 -1.73 -11.96
N GLN A 74 -8.00 -2.36 -12.94
CA GLN A 74 -8.67 -2.86 -14.14
C GLN A 74 -9.64 -4.00 -13.82
N ASP A 75 -9.24 -4.95 -12.96
CA ASP A 75 -10.11 -6.06 -12.56
C ASP A 75 -11.36 -5.57 -11.81
N VAL A 76 -11.19 -4.51 -11.00
CA VAL A 76 -12.32 -3.86 -10.32
C VAL A 76 -13.22 -3.16 -11.32
N ALA A 77 -12.67 -2.43 -12.28
CA ALA A 77 -13.42 -1.75 -13.33
C ALA A 77 -14.20 -2.72 -14.22
N ASP A 78 -13.57 -3.81 -14.63
CA ASP A 78 -14.20 -4.87 -15.45
C ASP A 78 -15.36 -5.54 -14.70
N TYR A 79 -15.21 -5.75 -13.38
CA TYR A 79 -16.26 -6.29 -12.54
C TYR A 79 -17.44 -5.33 -12.35
N LEU A 80 -17.16 -4.05 -12.12
CA LEU A 80 -18.17 -3.07 -11.79
C LEU A 80 -19.04 -2.68 -12.97
N GLY A 81 -18.47 -2.63 -14.17
CA GLY A 81 -19.16 -2.07 -15.32
C GLY A 81 -19.64 -0.63 -15.03
N THR A 82 -20.95 -0.47 -14.83
CA THR A 82 -21.57 0.82 -14.50
C THR A 82 -21.90 1.02 -13.02
N ALA A 83 -21.59 0.05 -12.16
CA ALA A 83 -21.88 0.15 -10.73
C ALA A 83 -20.98 1.19 -10.05
N GLN A 84 -21.54 1.96 -9.11
CA GLN A 84 -20.78 2.92 -8.33
C GLN A 84 -20.24 2.26 -7.07
N ILE A 85 -18.96 2.47 -6.77
CA ILE A 85 -18.32 2.02 -5.52
C ILE A 85 -17.68 3.23 -4.84
N THR A 86 -17.86 3.30 -3.52
CA THR A 86 -17.17 4.28 -2.68
C THR A 86 -15.78 3.78 -2.37
N MET A 87 -14.77 4.51 -2.85
CA MET A 87 -13.37 4.25 -2.54
C MET A 87 -12.88 5.22 -1.46
N GLN A 88 -12.11 4.72 -0.53
CA GLN A 88 -11.46 5.49 0.51
C GLN A 88 -9.95 5.50 0.29
N THR A 89 -9.26 6.51 0.84
CA THR A 89 -7.80 6.59 0.76
C THR A 89 -7.21 6.84 2.13
N ALA A 90 -6.27 5.99 2.54
CA ALA A 90 -5.50 6.15 3.76
C ALA A 90 -4.04 5.78 3.51
N PHE A 91 -3.11 6.62 4.00
CA PHE A 91 -1.66 6.43 3.83
C PHE A 91 -1.23 6.10 2.40
N GLY A 92 -1.90 6.73 1.42
CA GLY A 92 -1.66 6.50 -0.01
C GLY A 92 -2.20 5.17 -0.56
N PHE A 93 -2.86 4.33 0.25
CA PHE A 93 -3.60 3.17 -0.24
C PHE A 93 -5.04 3.54 -0.54
N THR A 94 -5.54 3.11 -1.69
CA THR A 94 -6.96 3.18 -2.04
C THR A 94 -7.60 1.85 -1.67
N TYR A 95 -8.70 1.88 -0.92
CA TYR A 95 -9.36 0.66 -0.46
C TYR A 95 -10.88 0.79 -0.51
N ILE A 96 -11.54 -0.36 -0.53
CA ILE A 96 -12.98 -0.52 -0.51
C ILE A 96 -13.31 -1.42 0.68
N GLU A 97 -14.05 -0.89 1.66
CA GLU A 97 -14.50 -1.67 2.80
C GLU A 97 -15.62 -2.62 2.39
N ASN A 98 -15.64 -3.78 3.02
CA ASN A 98 -16.66 -4.81 2.83
C ASN A 98 -16.92 -5.14 1.35
N PHE A 99 -15.85 -5.24 0.56
CA PHE A 99 -15.97 -5.53 -0.87
C PHE A 99 -16.59 -6.92 -1.09
N LEU A 100 -17.70 -6.94 -1.81
CA LEU A 100 -18.51 -8.16 -2.05
C LEU A 100 -19.01 -8.86 -0.79
N GLY A 101 -19.00 -8.22 0.37
CA GLY A 101 -19.32 -8.87 1.64
C GLY A 101 -18.24 -9.83 2.16
N LEU A 102 -17.07 -9.88 1.52
CA LEU A 102 -16.01 -10.84 1.83
C LEU A 102 -14.87 -10.24 2.66
N GLY A 103 -14.72 -8.92 2.69
CA GLY A 103 -13.65 -8.25 3.42
C GLY A 103 -13.19 -6.94 2.76
N THR A 104 -12.01 -6.45 3.13
CA THR A 104 -11.46 -5.20 2.60
C THR A 104 -10.63 -5.44 1.35
N ALA A 105 -10.93 -4.72 0.26
CA ALA A 105 -10.12 -4.75 -0.96
C ALA A 105 -9.23 -3.51 -1.06
N ILE A 106 -7.92 -3.71 -1.18
CA ILE A 106 -6.92 -2.67 -1.45
C ILE A 106 -6.67 -2.64 -2.95
N VAL A 107 -6.98 -1.51 -3.57
CA VAL A 107 -6.86 -1.32 -5.02
C VAL A 107 -5.51 -0.71 -5.36
N SER A 108 -4.72 -1.37 -6.19
CA SER A 108 -3.40 -0.86 -6.59
C SER A 108 -2.98 -1.31 -7.98
N PRO A 109 -2.46 -0.40 -8.82
CA PRO A 109 -1.92 -0.74 -10.13
C PRO A 109 -0.61 -1.55 -10.06
N GLN A 110 -0.03 -1.74 -8.88
CA GLN A 110 1.15 -2.59 -8.67
C GLN A 110 0.80 -4.08 -8.53
N VAL A 111 -0.48 -4.39 -8.29
CA VAL A 111 -1.00 -5.76 -8.40
C VAL A 111 -1.14 -6.08 -9.89
N GLU A 112 -0.70 -7.25 -10.31
CA GLU A 112 -0.82 -7.69 -11.70
C GLU A 112 -2.30 -7.91 -12.04
N ALA A 113 -2.73 -7.43 -13.21
CA ALA A 113 -4.10 -7.65 -13.68
C ALA A 113 -4.42 -9.15 -13.77
N LYS A 114 -5.63 -9.52 -13.42
CA LYS A 114 -6.12 -10.91 -13.35
C LYS A 114 -5.40 -11.79 -12.29
N LYS A 115 -4.63 -11.17 -11.37
CA LYS A 115 -3.93 -11.88 -10.28
C LYS A 115 -4.21 -11.23 -8.92
N PRO A 116 -5.44 -11.29 -8.42
CA PRO A 116 -5.74 -10.80 -7.07
C PRO A 116 -5.00 -11.63 -6.02
N ILE A 117 -4.64 -10.98 -4.93
CA ILE A 117 -3.94 -11.60 -3.80
C ILE A 117 -4.82 -11.47 -2.57
N ALA A 118 -4.87 -12.49 -1.73
CA ALA A 118 -5.61 -12.48 -0.48
C ALA A 118 -4.73 -12.92 0.69
N THR A 119 -4.93 -12.30 1.84
CA THR A 119 -4.36 -12.72 3.11
C THR A 119 -5.25 -12.24 4.26
N ALA A 120 -4.99 -12.72 5.48
CA ALA A 120 -5.61 -12.16 6.67
C ALA A 120 -4.95 -10.83 7.06
N LYS A 121 -5.73 -9.88 7.58
CA LYS A 121 -5.20 -8.64 8.13
C LYS A 121 -4.20 -8.92 9.25
N GLU A 122 -4.49 -9.92 10.06
CA GLU A 122 -3.68 -10.39 11.19
C GLU A 122 -2.32 -10.95 10.74
N ASN A 123 -2.23 -11.40 9.50
CA ASN A 123 -0.97 -11.86 8.88
C ASN A 123 -0.09 -10.72 8.36
N LEU A 124 -0.63 -9.49 8.27
CA LEU A 124 0.13 -8.35 7.80
C LEU A 124 0.82 -7.64 8.96
N ARG A 125 2.14 -7.54 8.90
CA ARG A 125 2.99 -6.87 9.89
C ARG A 125 3.68 -5.65 9.28
N GLY A 126 3.90 -4.66 10.13
CA GLY A 126 4.71 -3.49 9.80
C GLY A 126 5.82 -3.31 10.83
N ALA A 127 7.05 -3.16 10.36
CA ALA A 127 8.18 -2.74 11.16
C ALA A 127 8.63 -1.35 10.70
N TYR A 128 8.90 -0.47 11.64
CA TYR A 128 9.36 0.88 11.32
C TYR A 128 10.31 1.41 12.39
N VAL A 129 11.16 2.34 11.98
CA VAL A 129 11.95 3.15 12.89
C VAL A 129 11.29 4.54 12.95
N PRO A 130 10.85 5.01 14.13
CA PRO A 130 10.24 6.32 14.25
C PRO A 130 11.25 7.42 13.92
N MET A 131 10.85 8.40 13.11
CA MET A 131 11.67 9.56 12.74
C MET A 131 11.62 10.64 13.84
N SER A 132 11.88 10.25 15.09
CA SER A 132 11.84 11.07 16.30
C SER A 132 13.01 10.72 17.23
N GLY A 133 13.16 11.44 18.34
CA GLY A 133 14.22 11.20 19.33
C GLY A 133 15.62 11.32 18.74
N ASP A 134 16.49 10.37 19.03
CA ASP A 134 17.91 10.38 18.63
C ASP A 134 18.10 10.39 17.13
N VAL A 135 17.23 9.69 16.37
CA VAL A 135 17.27 9.68 14.90
C VAL A 135 16.99 11.08 14.35
N ALA A 136 15.95 11.73 14.84
CA ALA A 136 15.63 13.10 14.43
C ALA A 136 16.74 14.09 14.79
N GLN A 137 17.33 13.96 15.97
CA GLN A 137 18.42 14.83 16.40
C GLN A 137 19.69 14.61 15.57
N THR A 138 20.08 13.35 15.33
CA THR A 138 21.31 13.01 14.58
C THR A 138 21.27 13.54 13.15
N PHE A 139 20.12 13.46 12.50
CA PHE A 139 19.96 13.85 11.10
C PHE A 139 19.25 15.19 10.90
N ASN A 140 18.96 15.92 11.99
CA ASN A 140 18.22 17.18 11.98
C ASN A 140 16.90 17.08 11.20
N LEU A 141 16.10 16.04 11.53
CA LEU A 141 14.85 15.74 10.83
C LEU A 141 13.66 16.40 11.51
N THR A 142 12.74 16.87 10.71
CA THR A 142 11.37 17.19 11.11
C THR A 142 10.47 16.04 10.68
N ALA A 143 9.82 15.37 11.64
CA ALA A 143 8.92 14.28 11.34
C ALA A 143 7.60 14.79 10.74
N ASP A 144 7.00 14.00 9.85
CA ASP A 144 5.63 14.21 9.40
C ASP A 144 4.61 13.88 10.51
N THR A 145 3.33 14.09 10.25
CA THR A 145 2.25 13.81 11.21
C THR A 145 2.13 12.33 11.57
N THR A 146 2.67 11.43 10.76
CA THR A 146 2.67 9.98 11.01
C THR A 146 3.88 9.52 11.82
N GLY A 147 4.93 10.33 11.91
CA GLY A 147 6.21 9.97 12.52
C GLY A 147 7.03 8.93 11.72
N LEU A 148 6.57 8.57 10.52
CA LEU A 148 7.20 7.55 9.67
C LEU A 148 8.16 8.14 8.63
N VAL A 149 8.00 9.42 8.31
CA VAL A 149 8.83 10.15 7.35
C VAL A 149 9.48 11.33 8.06
N GLY A 150 10.79 11.40 8.03
CA GLY A 150 11.58 12.53 8.49
C GLY A 150 12.10 13.34 7.32
N MET A 151 12.12 14.66 7.44
CA MET A 151 12.55 15.59 6.41
C MET A 151 13.58 16.57 6.96
N THR A 152 14.61 16.86 6.19
CA THR A 152 15.56 17.94 6.47
C THR A 152 15.86 18.74 5.22
N HIS A 153 16.16 20.01 5.42
CA HIS A 153 16.51 20.95 4.36
C HIS A 153 17.92 21.47 4.54
N SER A 154 18.67 21.51 3.45
CA SER A 154 20.00 22.13 3.38
C SER A 154 20.02 23.21 2.32
N THR A 155 20.40 24.43 2.69
CA THR A 155 20.50 25.54 1.76
C THR A 155 21.91 25.63 1.19
N LYS A 156 22.01 25.58 -0.14
CA LYS A 156 23.27 25.82 -0.87
C LYS A 156 23.29 27.26 -1.35
N THR A 157 23.96 28.13 -0.62
CA THR A 157 24.02 29.59 -0.90
C THR A 157 24.69 29.88 -2.24
N GLY A 158 25.69 29.10 -2.66
CA GLY A 158 26.39 29.31 -3.92
C GLY A 158 25.53 29.20 -5.18
N ASN A 159 24.48 28.36 -5.14
CA ASN A 159 23.59 28.12 -6.28
C ASN A 159 22.15 28.58 -5.99
N ALA A 160 21.90 29.21 -4.84
CA ALA A 160 20.57 29.61 -4.38
C ALA A 160 19.52 28.44 -4.43
N THR A 161 19.99 27.21 -4.11
CA THR A 161 19.13 26.00 -4.09
C THR A 161 18.89 25.52 -2.67
N VAL A 162 17.77 24.81 -2.50
CA VAL A 162 17.45 24.08 -1.26
C VAL A 162 17.40 22.60 -1.61
N ASP A 163 18.26 21.81 -0.98
CA ASP A 163 18.21 20.37 -1.06
C ASP A 163 17.29 19.85 0.03
N THR A 164 16.32 19.03 -0.33
CA THR A 164 15.42 18.36 0.62
C THR A 164 15.76 16.88 0.65
N LEU A 165 16.10 16.37 1.84
CA LEU A 165 16.29 14.95 2.09
C LEU A 165 15.07 14.43 2.85
N LEU A 166 14.48 13.35 2.32
CA LEU A 166 13.49 12.55 3.05
C LEU A 166 14.13 11.23 3.51
N MET A 167 13.87 10.89 4.75
CA MET A 167 14.28 9.63 5.36
C MET A 167 13.05 8.90 5.88
N SER A 168 12.98 7.61 5.62
CA SER A 168 11.95 6.74 6.17
C SER A 168 12.47 5.31 6.22
N CYS A 169 12.13 4.61 7.29
CA CYS A 169 12.48 3.21 7.49
C CYS A 169 11.22 2.45 7.88
N VAL A 170 10.47 1.99 6.87
CA VAL A 170 9.23 1.23 7.03
C VAL A 170 9.31 -0.01 6.17
N LYS A 171 8.93 -1.16 6.71
CA LYS A 171 8.82 -2.43 5.99
C LYS A 171 7.50 -3.11 6.34
N PHE A 172 6.73 -3.48 5.32
CA PHE A 172 5.54 -4.31 5.45
C PHE A 172 5.85 -5.72 4.94
N PHE A 173 5.34 -6.72 5.64
CA PHE A 173 5.56 -8.13 5.29
C PHE A 173 4.44 -9.01 5.89
N PRO A 174 4.12 -10.15 5.28
CA PRO A 174 3.30 -11.16 5.93
C PRO A 174 4.14 -11.90 6.99
N GLU A 175 3.53 -12.21 8.12
CA GLU A 175 4.16 -13.02 9.18
C GLU A 175 4.36 -14.46 8.70
N PHE A 176 3.34 -15.00 8.05
CA PHE A 176 3.34 -16.33 7.44
C PHE A 176 3.15 -16.21 5.93
N GLN A 177 4.15 -16.62 5.16
CA GLN A 177 4.09 -16.57 3.70
C GLN A 177 3.04 -17.55 3.14
N ASP A 178 2.84 -18.68 3.80
CA ASP A 178 1.87 -19.70 3.43
C ASP A 178 0.41 -19.23 3.62
N GLY A 179 0.20 -18.20 4.44
CA GLY A 179 -1.09 -17.51 4.59
C GLY A 179 -1.38 -16.44 3.53
N VAL A 180 -0.56 -16.37 2.46
CA VAL A 180 -0.77 -15.47 1.32
C VAL A 180 -1.18 -16.29 0.10
N PHE A 181 -2.36 -16.03 -0.42
CA PHE A 181 -2.97 -16.74 -1.55
C PHE A 181 -3.04 -15.87 -2.78
N VAL A 182 -2.56 -16.37 -3.91
CA VAL A 182 -2.62 -15.69 -5.20
C VAL A 182 -3.72 -16.31 -6.05
N GLY A 183 -4.62 -15.47 -6.54
CA GLY A 183 -5.68 -15.88 -7.45
C GLY A 183 -5.28 -15.74 -8.92
N THR A 184 -6.04 -16.39 -9.79
CA THR A 184 -5.95 -16.23 -11.23
C THR A 184 -7.35 -16.09 -11.81
N ILE A 185 -7.62 -14.99 -12.52
CA ILE A 185 -8.86 -14.77 -13.24
C ILE A 185 -8.65 -15.25 -14.67
N SER A 186 -9.35 -16.34 -15.03
CA SER A 186 -9.23 -16.97 -16.35
C SER A 186 -10.23 -16.43 -17.38
N GLY A 187 -10.82 -15.25 -17.13
CA GLY A 187 -11.92 -14.70 -17.93
C GLY A 187 -11.75 -14.84 -19.44
N GLU A 188 -12.90 -14.99 -20.12
CA GLU A 188 -13.02 -15.03 -21.58
C GLU A 188 -12.49 -13.75 -22.23
#